data_e778d660fb9d7b83f6e0dff728d9b147
#
_entry.id   e778d660fb9d7b83f6e0dff728d9b147
#
_cell.length_a   1.000
_cell.length_b   1.000
_cell.length_c   1.000
_cell.angle_alpha   90.00
_cell.angle_beta   90.00
_cell.angle_gamma   90.00
#
_symmetry.space_group_name_H-M   'P 1'
#
loop_
_entity.id
_entity.type
_entity.pdbx_description
1 polymer ?
#
loop_
_entity_poly.entity_id
_entity_poly.type
_entity_poly.pdbx_seq_one_letter_code
_entity_poly.pdbx_strand_id
1 'polypeptide(L)'
;MIRVLLADDHAIVREGLKEILADTGDIVVAAEAADAEETIERVRGQPFDVAVLDLSMPGRSGIELVRRVKSERPELRVLVLTMHSERQYAVRAIRAGASGYLTKESAADELVAAIRRIAAGGAYVSPETAEQLVLAAGMPPEAAPHAALSDREFQIFQMIARGVAVSAIARELSLSVKTVSTHKARILQKLGLANQAELIRYALEHGLLDEGGRST
;
A
#
# COMPACT_ATOMS: atom_id res chain seq x y z
N MET A 1 -10.54 15.00 19.66
CA MET A 1 -10.85 13.57 19.39
C MET A 1 -10.56 13.34 17.91
N ILE A 2 -9.64 12.43 17.59
CA ILE A 2 -9.19 12.14 16.22
C ILE A 2 -10.21 11.19 15.57
N ARG A 3 -10.82 11.62 14.48
CA ARG A 3 -11.81 10.84 13.72
C ARG A 3 -11.13 10.01 12.65
N VAL A 4 -11.22 8.69 12.75
CA VAL A 4 -10.56 7.74 11.85
C VAL A 4 -11.58 7.06 10.94
N LEU A 5 -11.26 6.98 9.63
CA LEU A 5 -11.83 6.04 8.70
C LEU A 5 -10.92 4.80 8.65
N LEU A 6 -11.47 3.61 8.86
CA LEU A 6 -10.74 2.35 8.80
C LEU A 6 -11.19 1.54 7.58
N ALA A 7 -10.30 1.33 6.63
CA ALA A 7 -10.58 0.62 5.39
C ALA A 7 -9.68 -0.62 5.24
N ASP A 8 -10.28 -1.81 5.33
CA ASP A 8 -9.64 -3.12 5.21
C ASP A 8 -10.71 -4.14 4.81
N ASP A 9 -10.43 -5.07 3.90
CA ASP A 9 -11.40 -6.10 3.49
C ASP A 9 -11.51 -7.28 4.47
N HIS A 10 -10.57 -7.38 5.42
CA HIS A 10 -10.58 -8.41 6.46
C HIS A 10 -11.33 -7.95 7.71
N ALA A 11 -12.56 -8.43 7.92
CA ALA A 11 -13.39 -8.04 9.06
C ALA A 11 -12.70 -8.29 10.43
N ILE A 12 -11.97 -9.40 10.58
CA ILE A 12 -11.24 -9.72 11.83
C ILE A 12 -10.15 -8.68 12.10
N VAL A 13 -9.45 -8.22 11.08
CA VAL A 13 -8.42 -7.18 11.23
C VAL A 13 -9.07 -5.87 11.64
N ARG A 14 -10.18 -5.48 10.99
CA ARG A 14 -10.90 -4.25 11.37
C ARG A 14 -11.37 -4.28 12.82
N GLU A 15 -11.95 -5.40 13.28
CA GLU A 15 -12.38 -5.53 14.69
C GLU A 15 -11.19 -5.39 15.65
N GLY A 16 -10.08 -6.09 15.41
CA GLY A 16 -8.89 -5.98 16.26
C GLY A 16 -8.31 -4.56 16.30
N LEU A 17 -8.28 -3.86 15.14
CA LEU A 17 -7.83 -2.47 15.09
C LEU A 17 -8.79 -1.51 15.83
N LYS A 18 -10.10 -1.77 15.76
CA LYS A 18 -11.10 -1.01 16.54
C LYS A 18 -10.91 -1.18 18.04
N GLU A 19 -10.66 -2.40 18.50
CA GLU A 19 -10.37 -2.65 19.92
C GLU A 19 -9.13 -1.89 20.39
N ILE A 20 -8.02 -1.95 19.64
CA ILE A 20 -6.79 -1.19 19.95
C ILE A 20 -7.07 0.32 20.05
N LEU A 21 -7.90 0.87 19.14
CA LEU A 21 -8.19 2.30 19.11
C LEU A 21 -9.21 2.72 20.17
N ALA A 22 -10.16 1.87 20.55
CA ALA A 22 -11.18 2.16 21.56
C ALA A 22 -10.60 2.47 22.93
N ASP A 23 -9.50 1.81 23.30
CA ASP A 23 -8.84 1.98 24.60
C ASP A 23 -8.08 3.31 24.73
N THR A 24 -7.93 4.08 23.67
CA THR A 24 -7.09 5.29 23.66
C THR A 24 -7.78 6.53 24.23
N GLY A 25 -9.11 6.60 24.23
CA GLY A 25 -9.92 7.71 24.72
C GLY A 25 -9.88 8.99 23.88
N ASP A 26 -8.89 9.16 22.97
CA ASP A 26 -8.71 10.33 22.11
C ASP A 26 -8.90 10.06 20.61
N ILE A 27 -9.03 8.77 20.22
CA ILE A 27 -9.23 8.32 18.84
C ILE A 27 -10.60 7.63 18.73
N VAL A 28 -11.33 7.91 17.68
CA VAL A 28 -12.62 7.24 17.39
C VAL A 28 -12.66 6.76 15.95
N VAL A 29 -13.00 5.48 15.75
CA VAL A 29 -13.32 4.95 14.43
C VAL A 29 -14.72 5.46 14.06
N ALA A 30 -14.77 6.48 13.22
CA ALA A 30 -16.00 7.18 12.83
C ALA A 30 -16.71 6.51 11.65
N ALA A 31 -16.00 5.71 10.86
CA ALA A 31 -16.55 4.86 9.81
C ALA A 31 -15.60 3.71 9.46
N GLU A 32 -16.17 2.69 8.84
CA GLU A 32 -15.47 1.55 8.26
C GLU A 32 -15.78 1.44 6.76
N ALA A 33 -14.87 0.80 6.02
CA ALA A 33 -15.05 0.42 4.63
C ALA A 33 -14.38 -0.94 4.37
N ALA A 34 -15.00 -1.77 3.54
CA ALA A 34 -14.49 -3.08 3.19
C ALA A 34 -13.86 -3.13 1.79
N ASP A 35 -13.98 -2.07 1.01
CA ASP A 35 -13.40 -1.95 -0.33
C ASP A 35 -13.11 -0.49 -0.72
N ALA A 36 -12.52 -0.32 -1.89
CA ALA A 36 -12.12 0.98 -2.39
C ALA A 36 -13.29 1.92 -2.72
N GLU A 37 -14.42 1.41 -3.20
CA GLU A 37 -15.57 2.24 -3.57
C GLU A 37 -16.27 2.74 -2.29
N GLU A 38 -16.50 1.85 -1.31
CA GLU A 38 -17.04 2.22 -0.01
C GLU A 38 -16.15 3.24 0.69
N THR A 39 -14.81 3.07 0.62
CA THR A 39 -13.84 4.04 1.15
C THR A 39 -14.09 5.44 0.60
N ILE A 40 -14.24 5.57 -0.72
CA ILE A 40 -14.48 6.87 -1.36
C ILE A 40 -15.85 7.43 -1.01
N GLU A 41 -16.88 6.61 -0.89
CA GLU A 41 -18.20 7.05 -0.45
C GLU A 41 -18.14 7.64 0.97
N ARG A 42 -17.44 6.98 1.91
CA ARG A 42 -17.23 7.49 3.27
C ARG A 42 -16.47 8.82 3.27
N VAL A 43 -15.38 8.90 2.50
CA VAL A 43 -14.55 10.12 2.39
C VAL A 43 -15.36 11.30 1.88
N ARG A 44 -16.31 11.08 0.95
CA ARG A 44 -17.22 12.13 0.44
C ARG A 44 -18.28 12.51 1.44
N GLY A 45 -18.82 11.52 2.18
CA GLY A 45 -20.00 11.66 3.03
C GLY A 45 -19.76 12.39 4.34
N GLN A 46 -18.55 12.32 4.91
CA GLN A 46 -18.24 12.96 6.19
C GLN A 46 -16.75 13.28 6.34
N PRO A 47 -16.40 14.21 7.26
CA PRO A 47 -15.00 14.55 7.52
C PRO A 47 -14.33 13.52 8.43
N PHE A 48 -13.05 13.26 8.15
CA PHE A 48 -12.12 12.48 8.97
C PHE A 48 -10.79 13.23 9.11
N ASP A 49 -10.06 12.97 10.20
CA ASP A 49 -8.71 13.49 10.40
C ASP A 49 -7.66 12.57 9.77
N VAL A 50 -7.89 11.25 9.90
CA VAL A 50 -7.00 10.22 9.37
C VAL A 50 -7.82 9.11 8.69
N ALA A 51 -7.38 8.67 7.51
CA ALA A 51 -7.83 7.44 6.88
C ALA A 51 -6.73 6.38 7.00
N VAL A 52 -7.03 5.25 7.63
CA VAL A 52 -6.17 4.05 7.67
C VAL A 52 -6.62 3.14 6.56
N LEU A 53 -5.74 2.88 5.58
CA LEU A 53 -6.08 2.18 4.34
C LEU A 53 -5.20 0.93 4.16
N ASP A 54 -5.83 -0.22 4.00
CA ASP A 54 -5.14 -1.40 3.45
C ASP A 54 -4.95 -1.26 1.94
N LEU A 55 -3.75 -1.62 1.47
CA LEU A 55 -3.43 -1.65 0.03
C LEU A 55 -3.95 -2.91 -0.68
N SER A 56 -4.31 -3.96 0.07
CA SER A 56 -4.66 -5.27 -0.49
C SER A 56 -6.14 -5.44 -0.80
N MET A 57 -6.96 -4.42 -0.52
CA MET A 57 -8.41 -4.49 -0.73
C MET A 57 -8.81 -4.78 -2.18
N PRO A 58 -9.92 -5.51 -2.41
CA PRO A 58 -10.46 -5.76 -3.74
C PRO A 58 -10.76 -4.48 -4.53
N GLY A 59 -10.66 -4.56 -5.85
CA GLY A 59 -11.00 -3.46 -6.74
C GLY A 59 -9.77 -2.73 -7.27
N ARG A 60 -9.75 -1.40 -7.18
CA ARG A 60 -8.63 -0.60 -7.67
C ARG A 60 -7.44 -0.69 -6.73
N SER A 61 -6.24 -0.67 -7.31
CA SER A 61 -4.97 -0.81 -6.58
C SER A 61 -4.89 0.14 -5.39
N GLY A 62 -4.36 -0.36 -4.26
CA GLY A 62 -4.29 0.39 -3.01
C GLY A 62 -3.58 1.74 -3.11
N ILE A 63 -2.51 1.86 -3.89
CA ILE A 63 -1.81 3.14 -4.12
C ILE A 63 -2.67 4.09 -4.96
N GLU A 64 -3.44 3.58 -5.93
CA GLU A 64 -4.41 4.38 -6.69
C GLU A 64 -5.53 4.89 -5.78
N LEU A 65 -5.95 4.09 -4.79
CA LEU A 65 -6.90 4.52 -3.77
C LEU A 65 -6.36 5.70 -2.95
N VAL A 66 -5.09 5.66 -2.54
CA VAL A 66 -4.44 6.78 -1.85
C VAL A 66 -4.54 8.07 -2.69
N ARG A 67 -4.19 8.01 -3.99
CA ARG A 67 -4.32 9.16 -4.90
C ARG A 67 -5.76 9.66 -5.01
N ARG A 68 -6.72 8.75 -5.11
CA ARG A 68 -8.14 9.10 -5.21
C ARG A 68 -8.65 9.75 -3.94
N VAL A 69 -8.31 9.24 -2.77
CA VAL A 69 -8.62 9.85 -1.47
C VAL A 69 -8.03 11.26 -1.37
N LYS A 70 -6.76 11.43 -1.77
CA LYS A 70 -6.09 12.75 -1.78
C LYS A 70 -6.68 13.72 -2.81
N SER A 71 -7.21 13.22 -3.92
CA SER A 71 -7.92 14.05 -4.92
C SER A 71 -9.28 14.51 -4.41
N GLU A 72 -10.02 13.67 -3.67
CA GLU A 72 -11.33 14.01 -3.09
C GLU A 72 -11.20 14.93 -1.87
N ARG A 73 -10.20 14.68 -1.02
CA ARG A 73 -9.93 15.41 0.23
C ARG A 73 -8.42 15.62 0.42
N PRO A 74 -7.83 16.68 -0.16
CA PRO A 74 -6.40 16.97 -0.06
C PRO A 74 -5.88 17.07 1.37
N GLU A 75 -6.69 17.57 2.30
CA GLU A 75 -6.37 17.74 3.72
C GLU A 75 -6.40 16.43 4.51
N LEU A 76 -7.14 15.41 4.07
CA LEU A 76 -7.27 14.13 4.77
C LEU A 76 -5.91 13.43 4.83
N ARG A 77 -5.47 13.15 6.05
CA ARG A 77 -4.22 12.41 6.28
C ARG A 77 -4.44 10.92 6.00
N VAL A 78 -3.51 10.30 5.30
CA VAL A 78 -3.62 8.88 4.93
C VAL A 78 -2.48 8.11 5.59
N LEU A 79 -2.83 7.12 6.43
CA LEU A 79 -1.93 6.10 6.93
C LEU A 79 -2.18 4.82 6.15
N VAL A 80 -1.18 4.33 5.45
CA VAL A 80 -1.23 3.02 4.81
C VAL A 80 -0.91 1.95 5.84
N LEU A 81 -1.74 0.91 5.91
CA LEU A 81 -1.56 -0.27 6.75
C LEU A 81 -1.68 -1.52 5.87
N THR A 82 -0.62 -2.31 5.73
CA THR A 82 -0.57 -3.40 4.76
C THR A 82 0.27 -4.57 5.21
N MET A 83 0.04 -5.75 4.62
CA MET A 83 0.93 -6.91 4.79
C MET A 83 2.23 -6.79 3.99
N HIS A 84 2.34 -5.80 3.10
CA HIS A 84 3.53 -5.61 2.29
C HIS A 84 4.59 -4.84 3.07
N SER A 85 5.70 -5.49 3.37
CA SER A 85 6.86 -4.89 4.05
C SER A 85 7.84 -4.22 3.06
N GLU A 86 7.61 -4.38 1.74
CA GLU A 86 8.56 -3.89 0.75
C GLU A 86 8.68 -2.37 0.75
N ARG A 87 9.90 -1.93 0.95
CA ARG A 87 10.30 -0.51 1.01
C ARG A 87 9.81 0.31 -0.19
N GLN A 88 9.75 -0.30 -1.36
CA GLN A 88 9.30 0.39 -2.57
C GLN A 88 7.80 0.68 -2.61
N TYR A 89 6.98 -0.15 -1.95
CA TYR A 89 5.55 0.19 -1.75
C TYR A 89 5.40 1.41 -0.86
N ALA A 90 6.19 1.48 0.21
CA ALA A 90 6.18 2.65 1.10
C ALA A 90 6.56 3.93 0.35
N VAL A 91 7.65 3.90 -0.45
CA VAL A 91 8.06 5.05 -1.29
C VAL A 91 6.95 5.46 -2.26
N ARG A 92 6.30 4.50 -2.93
CA ARG A 92 5.18 4.78 -3.85
C ARG A 92 3.97 5.34 -3.13
N ALA A 93 3.61 4.80 -1.96
CA ALA A 93 2.49 5.29 -1.15
C ALA A 93 2.71 6.75 -0.69
N ILE A 94 3.91 7.06 -0.20
CA ILE A 94 4.26 8.43 0.22
C ILE A 94 4.25 9.39 -0.98
N ARG A 95 4.79 9.00 -2.13
CA ARG A 95 4.70 9.78 -3.37
C ARG A 95 3.26 9.97 -3.88
N ALA A 96 2.37 9.04 -3.57
CA ALA A 96 0.94 9.15 -3.85
C ALA A 96 0.19 10.08 -2.89
N GLY A 97 0.86 10.56 -1.83
CA GLY A 97 0.31 11.50 -0.85
C GLY A 97 -0.05 10.86 0.49
N ALA A 98 0.36 9.63 0.77
CA ALA A 98 0.23 9.06 2.12
C ALA A 98 1.10 9.85 3.11
N SER A 99 0.57 10.03 4.32
CA SER A 99 1.26 10.69 5.43
C SER A 99 2.05 9.69 6.28
N GLY A 100 1.80 8.39 6.10
CA GLY A 100 2.54 7.35 6.78
C GLY A 100 2.31 5.97 6.17
N TYR A 101 3.17 5.04 6.60
CA TYR A 101 3.18 3.65 6.16
C TYR A 101 3.55 2.74 7.34
N LEU A 102 2.71 1.75 7.59
CA LEU A 102 2.89 0.71 8.60
C LEU A 102 2.63 -0.67 7.99
N THR A 103 3.34 -1.67 8.49
CA THR A 103 2.96 -3.06 8.24
C THR A 103 1.89 -3.50 9.24
N LYS A 104 1.04 -4.45 8.85
CA LYS A 104 0.05 -5.03 9.78
C LYS A 104 0.71 -5.78 10.95
N GLU A 105 1.94 -6.23 10.79
CA GLU A 105 2.72 -6.89 11.85
C GLU A 105 3.10 -5.92 12.97
N SER A 106 3.44 -4.67 12.65
CA SER A 106 3.78 -3.65 13.64
C SER A 106 2.58 -2.85 14.17
N ALA A 107 1.38 -3.11 13.64
CA ALA A 107 0.21 -2.29 13.94
C ALA A 107 -0.20 -2.30 15.42
N ALA A 108 -0.07 -3.44 16.11
CA ALA A 108 -0.46 -3.54 17.53
C ALA A 108 0.29 -2.53 18.41
N ASP A 109 1.57 -2.34 18.15
CA ASP A 109 2.44 -1.48 18.97
C ASP A 109 2.50 -0.03 18.47
N GLU A 110 2.35 0.19 17.16
CA GLU A 110 2.69 1.46 16.54
C GLU A 110 1.48 2.26 16.00
N LEU A 111 0.32 1.63 15.79
CA LEU A 111 -0.84 2.25 15.14
C LEU A 111 -1.29 3.54 15.83
N VAL A 112 -1.43 3.50 17.15
CA VAL A 112 -1.89 4.64 17.96
C VAL A 112 -0.93 5.81 17.84
N ALA A 113 0.38 5.54 17.97
CA ALA A 113 1.42 6.55 17.85
C ALA A 113 1.46 7.16 16.43
N ALA A 114 1.31 6.31 15.41
CA ALA A 114 1.26 6.73 14.02
C ALA A 114 0.06 7.65 13.74
N ILE A 115 -1.15 7.26 14.16
CA ILE A 115 -2.36 8.06 13.98
C ILE A 115 -2.22 9.43 14.66
N ARG A 116 -1.76 9.48 15.93
CA ARG A 116 -1.57 10.75 16.66
C ARG A 116 -0.58 11.65 15.96
N ARG A 117 0.56 11.11 15.54
CA ARG A 117 1.61 11.88 14.85
C ARG A 117 1.11 12.43 13.51
N ILE A 118 0.40 11.62 12.73
CA ILE A 118 -0.14 12.00 11.43
C ILE A 118 -1.25 13.05 11.60
N ALA A 119 -2.16 12.86 12.55
CA ALA A 119 -3.23 13.81 12.85
C ALA A 119 -2.67 15.19 13.25
N ALA A 120 -1.53 15.21 13.97
CA ALA A 120 -0.81 16.45 14.32
C ALA A 120 -0.06 17.08 13.14
N GLY A 121 -0.14 16.53 11.93
CA GLY A 121 0.52 17.05 10.72
C GLY A 121 1.90 16.49 10.44
N GLY A 122 2.40 15.55 11.25
CA GLY A 122 3.66 14.85 11.02
C GLY A 122 3.54 13.72 9.98
N ALA A 123 4.67 13.06 9.73
CA ALA A 123 4.74 11.83 8.95
C ALA A 123 5.13 10.65 9.85
N TYR A 124 4.73 9.44 9.46
CA TYR A 124 5.08 8.21 10.15
C TYR A 124 5.55 7.13 9.17
N VAL A 125 6.84 6.86 9.19
CA VAL A 125 7.46 5.79 8.40
C VAL A 125 8.58 5.16 9.23
N SER A 126 8.94 3.92 8.95
CA SER A 126 10.10 3.29 9.60
C SER A 126 11.40 4.02 9.21
N PRO A 127 12.46 3.94 10.04
CA PRO A 127 13.76 4.53 9.73
C PRO A 127 14.30 4.08 8.35
N GLU A 128 14.14 2.80 8.01
CA GLU A 128 14.58 2.22 6.74
C GLU A 128 13.81 2.81 5.56
N THR A 129 12.50 3.03 5.74
CA THR A 129 11.68 3.69 4.71
C THR A 129 12.05 5.16 4.55
N ALA A 130 12.36 5.86 5.64
CA ALA A 130 12.81 7.25 5.60
C ALA A 130 14.13 7.39 4.82
N GLU A 131 15.09 6.50 5.07
CA GLU A 131 16.35 6.46 4.32
C GLU A 131 16.13 6.27 2.82
N GLN A 132 15.27 5.34 2.43
CA GLN A 132 14.91 5.10 1.03
C GLN A 132 14.21 6.31 0.38
N LEU A 133 13.37 7.02 1.13
CA LEU A 133 12.73 8.26 0.66
C LEU A 133 13.77 9.35 0.38
N VAL A 134 14.78 9.48 1.23
CA VAL A 134 15.88 10.43 1.05
C VAL A 134 16.70 10.06 -0.19
N LEU A 135 17.09 8.79 -0.34
CA LEU A 135 17.80 8.29 -1.53
C LEU A 135 16.98 8.50 -2.81
N ALA A 136 15.68 8.20 -2.75
CA ALA A 136 14.76 8.38 -3.88
C ALA A 136 14.50 9.85 -4.23
N ALA A 137 14.64 10.78 -3.29
CA ALA A 137 14.49 12.22 -3.53
C ALA A 137 15.69 12.80 -4.30
N GLY A 138 16.88 12.19 -4.15
CA GLY A 138 18.09 12.58 -4.88
C GLY A 138 18.24 11.97 -6.29
N MET A 139 17.35 11.02 -6.65
CA MET A 139 17.36 10.37 -7.95
C MET A 139 16.23 10.90 -8.85
N PRO A 140 16.48 11.10 -10.16
CA PRO A 140 15.39 11.38 -11.10
C PRO A 140 14.33 10.28 -11.00
N PRO A 141 13.03 10.61 -11.08
CA PRO A 141 11.93 9.63 -11.00
C PRO A 141 12.03 8.49 -12.03
N GLU A 142 12.81 8.68 -13.08
CA GLU A 142 12.97 7.79 -14.23
C GLU A 142 14.25 6.92 -14.17
N ALA A 143 15.07 7.02 -13.12
CA ALA A 143 16.39 6.36 -13.09
C ALA A 143 16.34 4.83 -13.06
N ALA A 144 15.24 4.21 -12.65
CA ALA A 144 15.08 2.76 -12.66
C ALA A 144 13.93 2.34 -13.59
N PRO A 145 14.12 1.38 -14.51
CA PRO A 145 13.08 0.95 -15.44
C PRO A 145 11.75 0.56 -14.77
N HIS A 146 11.80 -0.01 -13.57
CA HIS A 146 10.60 -0.37 -12.80
C HIS A 146 9.82 0.85 -12.25
N ALA A 147 10.39 2.04 -12.26
CA ALA A 147 9.65 3.26 -11.93
C ALA A 147 8.58 3.60 -13.00
N ALA A 148 8.76 3.12 -14.24
CA ALA A 148 7.79 3.28 -15.33
C ALA A 148 6.56 2.35 -15.21
N LEU A 149 6.58 1.39 -14.28
CA LEU A 149 5.43 0.55 -14.01
C LEU A 149 4.34 1.34 -13.29
N SER A 150 3.09 1.23 -13.76
CA SER A 150 1.95 1.69 -12.96
C SER A 150 1.87 0.88 -11.65
N ASP A 151 1.16 1.41 -10.66
CA ASP A 151 1.04 0.74 -9.35
C ASP A 151 0.46 -0.68 -9.48
N ARG A 152 -0.51 -0.87 -10.39
CA ARG A 152 -1.08 -2.19 -10.67
C ARG A 152 -0.09 -3.12 -11.37
N GLU A 153 0.68 -2.61 -12.31
CA GLU A 153 1.76 -3.37 -12.95
C GLU A 153 2.85 -3.73 -11.95
N PHE A 154 3.20 -2.81 -11.04
CA PHE A 154 4.18 -3.07 -10.00
C PHE A 154 3.70 -4.14 -9.00
N GLN A 155 2.44 -4.10 -8.58
CA GLN A 155 1.83 -5.12 -7.74
C GLN A 155 1.89 -6.50 -8.41
N ILE A 156 1.47 -6.59 -9.66
CA ILE A 156 1.50 -7.85 -10.42
C ILE A 156 2.95 -8.31 -10.65
N PHE A 157 3.86 -7.38 -10.95
CA PHE A 157 5.29 -7.67 -11.10
C PHE A 157 5.86 -8.36 -9.85
N GLN A 158 5.60 -7.84 -8.67
CA GLN A 158 6.11 -8.42 -7.43
C GLN A 158 5.52 -9.80 -7.14
N MET A 159 4.21 -9.98 -7.36
CA MET A 159 3.58 -11.30 -7.20
C MET A 159 4.18 -12.35 -8.15
N ILE A 160 4.44 -11.96 -9.41
CA ILE A 160 5.11 -12.83 -10.38
C ILE A 160 6.55 -13.11 -9.94
N ALA A 161 7.27 -12.13 -9.46
CA ALA A 161 8.64 -12.25 -9.01
C ALA A 161 8.79 -13.19 -7.79
N ARG A 162 7.77 -13.25 -6.92
CA ARG A 162 7.64 -14.21 -5.81
C ARG A 162 7.20 -15.60 -6.26
N GLY A 163 6.99 -15.83 -7.54
CA GLY A 163 6.57 -17.11 -8.08
C GLY A 163 5.08 -17.40 -8.00
N VAL A 164 4.25 -16.42 -7.68
CA VAL A 164 2.79 -16.58 -7.63
C VAL A 164 2.25 -16.87 -9.04
N ALA A 165 1.45 -17.92 -9.19
CA ALA A 165 0.87 -18.27 -10.47
C ALA A 165 -0.14 -17.22 -10.95
N VAL A 166 -0.19 -16.97 -12.26
CA VAL A 166 -1.09 -15.96 -12.88
C VAL A 166 -2.56 -16.17 -12.49
N SER A 167 -3.01 -17.43 -12.34
CA SER A 167 -4.36 -17.75 -11.89
C SER A 167 -4.63 -17.40 -10.43
N ALA A 168 -3.61 -17.52 -9.56
CA ALA A 168 -3.69 -17.12 -8.17
C ALA A 168 -3.71 -15.58 -8.05
N ILE A 169 -2.84 -14.89 -8.80
CA ILE A 169 -2.85 -13.42 -8.91
C ILE A 169 -4.23 -12.92 -9.37
N ALA A 170 -4.80 -13.55 -10.39
CA ALA A 170 -6.10 -13.16 -10.91
C ALA A 170 -7.21 -13.25 -9.85
N ARG A 171 -7.19 -14.30 -9.04
CA ARG A 171 -8.14 -14.52 -7.94
C ARG A 171 -7.95 -13.50 -6.83
N GLU A 172 -6.72 -13.32 -6.35
CA GLU A 172 -6.38 -12.41 -5.27
C GLU A 172 -6.71 -10.95 -5.60
N LEU A 173 -6.43 -10.56 -6.85
CA LEU A 173 -6.68 -9.20 -7.31
C LEU A 173 -8.09 -8.98 -7.91
N SER A 174 -8.97 -9.99 -7.86
CA SER A 174 -10.31 -9.95 -8.47
C SER A 174 -10.29 -9.59 -9.97
N LEU A 175 -9.31 -10.12 -10.70
CA LEU A 175 -9.12 -9.90 -12.14
C LEU A 175 -9.34 -11.20 -12.95
N SER A 176 -9.52 -11.05 -14.25
CA SER A 176 -9.44 -12.20 -15.15
C SER A 176 -7.98 -12.65 -15.39
N VAL A 177 -7.75 -13.94 -15.60
CA VAL A 177 -6.43 -14.48 -16.01
C VAL A 177 -5.91 -13.77 -17.25
N LYS A 178 -6.80 -13.43 -18.20
CA LYS A 178 -6.45 -12.66 -19.40
C LYS A 178 -5.95 -11.26 -19.06
N THR A 179 -6.58 -10.58 -18.11
CA THR A 179 -6.15 -9.24 -17.64
C THR A 179 -4.77 -9.30 -17.02
N VAL A 180 -4.50 -10.26 -16.11
CA VAL A 180 -3.19 -10.43 -15.50
C VAL A 180 -2.12 -10.75 -16.54
N SER A 181 -2.43 -11.63 -17.51
CA SER A 181 -1.52 -11.94 -18.62
C SER A 181 -1.19 -10.72 -19.48
N THR A 182 -2.16 -9.84 -19.70
CA THR A 182 -1.94 -8.58 -20.41
C THR A 182 -1.02 -7.64 -19.62
N HIS A 183 -1.22 -7.53 -18.31
CA HIS A 183 -0.31 -6.75 -17.45
C HIS A 183 1.10 -7.36 -17.46
N LYS A 184 1.24 -8.69 -17.35
CA LYS A 184 2.54 -9.37 -17.45
C LYS A 184 3.27 -9.02 -18.74
N ALA A 185 2.58 -9.07 -19.89
CA ALA A 185 3.19 -8.71 -21.17
C ALA A 185 3.67 -7.25 -21.20
N ARG A 186 2.86 -6.32 -20.68
CA ARG A 186 3.25 -4.90 -20.57
C ARG A 186 4.42 -4.67 -19.64
N ILE A 187 4.48 -5.40 -18.51
CA ILE A 187 5.60 -5.33 -17.55
C ILE A 187 6.89 -5.76 -18.25
N LEU A 188 6.88 -6.92 -18.91
CA LEU A 188 8.04 -7.42 -19.65
C LEU A 188 8.50 -6.41 -20.72
N GLN A 189 7.56 -5.84 -21.48
CA GLN A 189 7.85 -4.83 -22.50
C GLN A 189 8.49 -3.57 -21.89
N LYS A 190 7.91 -3.02 -20.81
CA LYS A 190 8.39 -1.80 -20.15
C LYS A 190 9.78 -1.98 -19.52
N LEU A 191 10.07 -3.18 -19.03
CA LEU A 191 11.35 -3.52 -18.42
C LEU A 191 12.39 -4.02 -19.44
N GLY A 192 12.00 -4.22 -20.71
CA GLY A 192 12.89 -4.78 -21.73
C GLY A 192 13.28 -6.24 -21.49
N LEU A 193 12.40 -7.03 -20.85
CA LEU A 193 12.64 -8.41 -20.46
C LEU A 193 11.92 -9.38 -21.41
N ALA A 194 12.56 -10.52 -21.74
CA ALA A 194 12.01 -11.48 -22.68
C ALA A 194 11.03 -12.47 -22.03
N ASN A 195 11.20 -12.78 -20.75
CA ASN A 195 10.46 -13.85 -20.07
C ASN A 195 10.38 -13.67 -18.55
N GLN A 196 9.64 -14.57 -17.89
CA GLN A 196 9.45 -14.53 -16.43
C GLN A 196 10.74 -14.81 -15.66
N ALA A 197 11.64 -15.64 -16.17
CA ALA A 197 12.90 -15.92 -15.47
C ALA A 197 13.77 -14.66 -15.39
N GLU A 198 13.80 -13.88 -16.47
CA GLU A 198 14.48 -12.58 -16.48
C GLU A 198 13.80 -11.57 -15.55
N LEU A 199 12.47 -11.60 -15.44
CA LEU A 199 11.74 -10.76 -14.51
C LEU A 199 12.10 -11.06 -13.06
N ILE A 200 12.18 -12.35 -12.68
CA ILE A 200 12.59 -12.78 -11.34
C ILE A 200 14.02 -12.34 -11.05
N ARG A 201 14.94 -12.58 -11.99
CA ARG A 201 16.33 -12.14 -11.86
C ARG A 201 16.45 -10.64 -11.69
N TYR A 202 15.75 -9.87 -12.52
CA TYR A 202 15.68 -8.43 -12.43
C TYR A 202 15.19 -7.96 -11.03
N ALA A 203 14.17 -8.61 -10.49
CA ALA A 203 13.65 -8.28 -9.16
C ALA A 203 14.69 -8.53 -8.05
N LEU A 204 15.46 -9.61 -8.15
CA LEU A 204 16.55 -9.92 -7.20
C LEU A 204 17.70 -8.91 -7.31
N GLU A 205 18.17 -8.64 -8.53
CA GLU A 205 19.28 -7.71 -8.80
C GLU A 205 19.00 -6.28 -8.31
N HIS A 206 17.74 -5.88 -8.30
CA HIS A 206 17.31 -4.53 -7.89
C HIS A 206 16.77 -4.47 -6.46
N GLY A 207 16.86 -5.56 -5.68
CA GLY A 207 16.36 -5.59 -4.30
C GLY A 207 14.84 -5.31 -4.20
N LEU A 208 14.07 -5.76 -5.21
CA LEU A 208 12.63 -5.56 -5.30
C LEU A 208 11.83 -6.69 -4.64
N LEU A 209 12.52 -7.70 -4.13
CA LEU A 209 11.97 -8.77 -3.31
C LEU A 209 12.60 -8.65 -1.94
N ASP A 210 11.80 -8.54 -0.89
CA ASP A 210 12.30 -8.72 0.46
C ASP A 210 12.81 -10.14 0.64
N GLU A 211 13.94 -10.30 1.30
CA GLU A 211 14.46 -11.60 1.74
C GLU A 211 13.59 -12.16 2.92
N GLY A 212 12.29 -12.05 2.80
CA GLY A 212 11.31 -12.59 3.74
C GLY A 212 11.23 -14.10 3.61
N GLY A 213 12.02 -14.83 4.43
CA GLY A 213 11.80 -16.27 4.56
C GLY A 213 13.02 -17.16 4.52
N ARG A 214 14.14 -16.75 5.09
CA ARG A 214 15.09 -17.70 5.66
C ARG A 214 14.95 -17.71 7.18
N SER A 215 13.82 -18.25 7.67
CA SER A 215 13.80 -18.83 9.01
C SER A 215 14.51 -20.18 8.91
N THR A 216 15.71 -20.25 9.44
CA THR A 216 16.34 -21.49 9.89
C THR A 216 15.56 -22.08 11.05
#